data_3ed5cbfb4cab5c6c9085db1f37ac781e
#
_entry.id   3ed5cbfb4cab5c6c9085db1f37ac781e
#
_cell.length_a   1.000
_cell.length_b   1.000
_cell.length_c   1.000
_cell.angle_alpha   90.00
_cell.angle_beta   90.00
_cell.angle_gamma   90.00
#
_symmetry.space_group_name_H-M   'P 1'
#
loop_
_entity.id
_entity.type
_entity.pdbx_description
1 polymer ?
#
loop_
_entity_poly.entity_id
_entity_poly.type
_entity_poly.pdbx_seq_one_letter_code
_entity_poly.pdbx_strand_id
1 'polypeptide(L)'
;LKATGSAQADVLRRVKLAAPMKIQKVLTDNGSQFTDRFTSQEKRATGEHTFDLACASLGIEHRLSPPRHPQTNGMVERFNGRISELVKQTRFDSAAELEATLEHYLKVYNHHIPQRALNHQPPIQALKKWQMEKPELFVKRVYKQAGLDSYLRKGPRARGLILVTMICPGFA
;
A
#
# COMPACT_ATOMS: atom_id res chain seq x y z
N LEU A 1 17.29 17.32 2.16
CA LEU A 1 16.71 16.59 1.02
C LEU A 1 15.19 16.59 1.19
N LYS A 2 14.50 17.48 0.50
CA LYS A 2 13.04 17.44 0.43
C LYS A 2 12.65 16.17 -0.33
N ALA A 3 12.25 15.12 0.38
CA ALA A 3 11.55 13.98 -0.20
C ALA A 3 10.19 14.50 -0.67
N THR A 4 10.21 15.07 -1.81
CA THR A 4 9.11 15.77 -2.41
C THR A 4 8.06 14.79 -2.86
N GLY A 5 6.81 15.16 -2.86
CA GLY A 5 5.65 14.39 -3.29
C GLY A 5 5.78 13.62 -4.62
N SER A 6 6.88 13.81 -5.36
CA SER A 6 7.24 13.03 -6.53
C SER A 6 7.52 11.56 -6.24
N ALA A 7 8.24 11.25 -5.14
CA ALA A 7 8.53 9.86 -4.78
C ALA A 7 7.26 9.10 -4.39
N GLN A 8 6.36 9.74 -3.63
CA GLN A 8 5.07 9.17 -3.26
C GLN A 8 4.14 9.01 -4.46
N ALA A 9 4.19 9.94 -5.41
CA ALA A 9 3.46 9.84 -6.67
C ALA A 9 3.94 8.63 -7.50
N ASP A 10 5.24 8.37 -7.53
CA ASP A 10 5.80 7.19 -8.22
C ASP A 10 5.41 5.88 -7.52
N VAL A 11 5.43 5.85 -6.19
CA VAL A 11 4.92 4.72 -5.43
C VAL A 11 3.46 4.47 -5.77
N LEU A 12 2.62 5.51 -5.79
CA LEU A 12 1.20 5.38 -6.15
C LEU A 12 0.99 4.80 -7.54
N ARG A 13 1.75 5.26 -8.54
CA ARG A 13 1.70 4.71 -9.91
C ARG A 13 2.03 3.23 -9.94
N ARG A 14 3.10 2.83 -9.24
CA ARG A 14 3.52 1.42 -9.14
C ARG A 14 2.48 0.57 -8.42
N VAL A 15 1.91 1.08 -7.33
CA VAL A 15 0.82 0.40 -6.60
C VAL A 15 -0.39 0.21 -7.52
N LYS A 16 -0.81 1.24 -8.26
CA LYS A 16 -1.92 1.12 -9.22
C LYS A 16 -1.66 0.07 -10.30
N LEU A 17 -0.42 0.01 -10.83
CA LEU A 17 -0.04 -0.98 -11.83
C LEU A 17 -0.03 -2.41 -11.30
N ALA A 18 0.37 -2.60 -10.04
CA ALA A 18 0.49 -3.91 -9.44
C ALA A 18 -0.81 -4.41 -8.81
N ALA A 19 -1.67 -3.52 -8.34
CA ALA A 19 -2.92 -3.89 -7.69
C ALA A 19 -3.81 -4.74 -8.61
N PRO A 20 -4.39 -5.83 -8.10
CA PRO A 20 -5.34 -6.63 -8.87
C PRO A 20 -6.71 -5.98 -8.99
N MET A 21 -6.98 -4.93 -8.22
CA MET A 21 -8.25 -4.22 -8.16
C MET A 21 -8.12 -2.76 -8.60
N LYS A 22 -9.25 -2.15 -8.93
CA LYS A 22 -9.34 -0.71 -9.19
C LYS A 22 -9.14 0.05 -7.88
N ILE A 23 -8.13 0.91 -7.83
CA ILE A 23 -7.95 1.83 -6.71
C ILE A 23 -8.82 3.05 -7.00
N GLN A 24 -9.87 3.23 -6.22
CA GLN A 24 -10.78 4.37 -6.34
C GLN A 24 -10.38 5.51 -5.41
N LYS A 25 -9.90 5.16 -4.20
CA LYS A 25 -9.57 6.12 -3.15
C LYS A 25 -8.27 5.74 -2.48
N VAL A 26 -7.50 6.76 -2.11
CA VAL A 26 -6.31 6.64 -1.29
C VAL A 26 -6.49 7.52 -0.06
N LEU A 27 -6.25 6.93 1.11
CA LEU A 27 -6.24 7.64 2.38
C LEU A 27 -4.81 7.75 2.87
N THR A 28 -4.37 8.98 3.17
CA THR A 28 -3.05 9.26 3.74
C THR A 28 -3.16 10.01 5.05
N ASP A 29 -2.09 10.06 5.79
CA ASP A 29 -1.94 11.01 6.90
C ASP A 29 -1.75 12.43 6.36
N ASN A 30 -1.62 13.39 7.30
CA ASN A 30 -1.39 14.80 6.96
C ASN A 30 0.10 15.14 6.82
N GLY A 31 0.95 14.16 6.51
CA GLY A 31 2.38 14.40 6.30
C GLY A 31 2.66 15.33 5.11
N SER A 32 3.69 16.13 5.21
CA SER A 32 4.08 17.08 4.16
C SER A 32 4.44 16.44 2.82
N GLN A 33 4.63 15.13 2.79
CA GLN A 33 4.84 14.35 1.58
C GLN A 33 3.54 14.09 0.79
N PHE A 34 2.38 14.28 1.41
CA PHE A 34 1.07 14.02 0.83
C PHE A 34 0.21 15.27 0.68
N THR A 35 0.48 16.33 1.46
CA THR A 35 -0.36 17.53 1.48
C THR A 35 0.44 18.75 1.88
N ASP A 36 0.00 19.89 1.42
CA ASP A 36 0.50 21.22 1.79
C ASP A 36 -0.32 21.88 2.91
N ARG A 37 -1.24 21.14 3.52
CA ARG A 37 -2.18 21.65 4.53
C ARG A 37 -1.55 22.52 5.61
N PHE A 38 -0.34 22.19 6.08
CA PHE A 38 0.32 22.94 7.14
C PHE A 38 1.25 24.03 6.64
N THR A 39 1.54 24.04 5.34
CA THR A 39 2.40 25.04 4.69
C THR A 39 1.61 26.09 3.92
N SER A 40 0.34 25.83 3.61
CA SER A 40 -0.54 26.77 2.95
C SER A 40 -0.93 27.93 3.90
N GLN A 41 -1.15 29.12 3.35
CA GLN A 41 -1.52 30.31 4.11
C GLN A 41 -2.83 30.10 4.91
N GLU A 42 -3.78 29.35 4.34
CA GLU A 42 -5.08 29.10 4.95
C GLU A 42 -5.09 27.88 5.89
N LYS A 43 -3.96 27.20 6.09
CA LYS A 43 -3.87 25.94 6.85
C LYS A 43 -4.86 24.87 6.38
N ARG A 44 -5.17 24.90 5.10
CA ARG A 44 -6.04 23.92 4.41
C ARG A 44 -5.26 23.27 3.28
N ALA A 45 -5.61 22.03 2.93
CA ALA A 45 -5.09 21.39 1.75
C ALA A 45 -5.58 22.15 0.51
N THR A 46 -4.65 22.57 -0.36
CA THR A 46 -5.02 23.33 -1.58
C THR A 46 -5.52 22.42 -2.69
N GLY A 47 -5.16 21.14 -2.68
CA GLY A 47 -5.39 20.20 -3.79
C GLY A 47 -4.35 20.32 -4.91
N GLU A 48 -3.38 21.23 -4.80
CA GLU A 48 -2.31 21.46 -5.79
C GLU A 48 -1.00 20.76 -5.44
N HIS A 49 -0.98 20.05 -4.31
CA HIS A 49 0.20 19.28 -3.94
C HIS A 49 0.52 18.23 -5.01
N THR A 50 1.80 17.95 -5.25
CA THR A 50 2.26 17.00 -6.27
C THR A 50 1.58 15.62 -6.16
N PHE A 51 1.28 15.19 -4.95
CA PHE A 51 0.57 13.94 -4.71
C PHE A 51 -0.91 14.02 -5.10
N ASP A 52 -1.59 15.15 -4.82
CA ASP A 52 -2.97 15.40 -5.24
C ASP A 52 -3.10 15.38 -6.76
N LEU A 53 -2.19 16.08 -7.45
CA LEU A 53 -2.14 16.09 -8.92
C LEU A 53 -1.90 14.70 -9.50
N ALA A 54 -1.04 13.90 -8.85
CA ALA A 54 -0.82 12.51 -9.27
C ALA A 54 -2.06 11.65 -9.06
N CYS A 55 -2.77 11.80 -7.95
CA CYS A 55 -4.04 11.13 -7.71
C CYS A 55 -5.08 11.50 -8.76
N ALA A 56 -5.25 12.80 -9.04
CA ALA A 56 -6.18 13.29 -10.05
C ALA A 56 -5.86 12.74 -11.45
N SER A 57 -4.58 12.75 -11.86
CA SER A 57 -4.15 12.20 -13.16
C SER A 57 -4.40 10.69 -13.31
N LEU A 58 -4.47 9.98 -12.19
CA LEU A 58 -4.75 8.54 -12.13
C LEU A 58 -6.25 8.23 -11.93
N GLY A 59 -7.10 9.24 -11.77
CA GLY A 59 -8.53 9.07 -11.47
C GLY A 59 -8.77 8.48 -10.08
N ILE A 60 -7.92 8.81 -9.11
CA ILE A 60 -7.97 8.32 -7.73
C ILE A 60 -8.36 9.49 -6.81
N GLU A 61 -9.38 9.31 -6.00
CA GLU A 61 -9.75 10.27 -4.96
C GLU A 61 -8.73 10.23 -3.82
N HIS A 62 -8.09 11.37 -3.54
CA HIS A 62 -7.22 11.50 -2.38
C HIS A 62 -8.01 12.00 -1.18
N ARG A 63 -7.86 11.32 -0.05
CA ARG A 63 -8.44 11.70 1.24
C ARG A 63 -7.36 11.79 2.30
N LEU A 64 -7.45 12.82 3.13
CA LEU A 64 -6.61 12.98 4.31
C LEU A 64 -7.32 12.39 5.54
N SER A 65 -6.59 11.69 6.36
CA SER A 65 -7.09 11.22 7.65
C SER A 65 -7.46 12.41 8.53
N PRO A 66 -8.60 12.37 9.22
CA PRO A 66 -8.94 13.39 10.19
C PRO A 66 -7.83 13.52 11.24
N PRO A 67 -7.47 14.75 11.65
CA PRO A 67 -6.49 14.95 12.71
C PRO A 67 -6.92 14.21 13.99
N ARG A 68 -5.97 13.59 14.68
CA ARG A 68 -6.18 12.86 15.96
C ARG A 68 -7.07 11.61 15.86
N HIS A 69 -7.18 10.98 14.67
CA HIS A 69 -7.83 9.68 14.51
C HIS A 69 -6.78 8.57 14.26
N PRO A 70 -6.11 8.05 15.32
CA PRO A 70 -5.04 7.05 15.17
C PRO A 70 -5.53 5.72 14.61
N GLN A 71 -6.83 5.44 14.71
CA GLN A 71 -7.41 4.18 14.26
C GLN A 71 -7.24 3.94 12.75
N THR A 72 -7.16 5.00 11.97
CA THR A 72 -7.04 4.93 10.50
C THR A 72 -5.68 4.38 10.06
N ASN A 73 -4.63 4.61 10.82
CA ASN A 73 -3.25 4.19 10.53
C ASN A 73 -2.84 2.90 11.23
N GLY A 74 -3.66 2.37 12.14
CA GLY A 74 -3.30 1.25 13.01
C GLY A 74 -2.88 -0.03 12.28
N MET A 75 -3.36 -0.28 11.05
CA MET A 75 -2.91 -1.42 10.25
C MET A 75 -1.53 -1.20 9.66
N VAL A 76 -1.28 0.00 9.14
CA VAL A 76 0.04 0.38 8.59
C VAL A 76 1.09 0.41 9.69
N GLU A 77 0.78 1.01 10.83
CA GLU A 77 1.66 1.06 12.00
C GLU A 77 2.04 -0.34 12.50
N ARG A 78 1.06 -1.23 12.59
CA ARG A 78 1.27 -2.62 13.01
C ARG A 78 2.14 -3.39 12.02
N PHE A 79 1.93 -3.19 10.73
CA PHE A 79 2.76 -3.79 9.70
C PHE A 79 4.19 -3.23 9.75
N ASN A 80 4.34 -1.91 9.83
CA ASN A 80 5.65 -1.25 9.93
C ASN A 80 6.39 -1.66 11.20
N GLY A 81 5.68 -1.84 12.33
CA GLY A 81 6.24 -2.38 13.56
C GLY A 81 6.86 -3.76 13.34
N ARG A 82 6.13 -4.67 12.70
CA ARG A 82 6.65 -6.03 12.39
C ARG A 82 7.86 -6.02 11.45
N ILE A 83 7.84 -5.17 10.43
CA ILE A 83 9.01 -4.99 9.55
C ILE A 83 10.20 -4.43 10.35
N SER A 84 9.96 -3.44 11.20
CA SER A 84 11.00 -2.86 12.04
C SER A 84 11.62 -3.89 13.01
N GLU A 85 10.80 -4.74 13.60
CA GLU A 85 11.29 -5.85 14.45
C GLU A 85 12.14 -6.83 13.66
N LEU A 86 11.68 -7.26 12.49
CA LEU A 86 12.43 -8.15 11.60
C LEU A 86 13.81 -7.56 11.25
N VAL A 87 13.84 -6.28 10.85
CA VAL A 87 15.08 -5.60 10.46
C VAL A 87 16.02 -5.42 11.66
N LYS A 88 15.50 -5.15 12.85
CA LYS A 88 16.32 -5.01 14.07
C LYS A 88 16.91 -6.33 14.55
N GLN A 89 16.20 -7.44 14.37
CA GLN A 89 16.62 -8.76 14.83
C GLN A 89 17.54 -9.48 13.85
N THR A 90 17.64 -9.03 12.62
CA THR A 90 18.42 -9.66 11.56
C THR A 90 19.58 -8.77 11.16
N ARG A 91 20.78 -9.34 11.11
CA ARG A 91 21.96 -8.69 10.53
C ARG A 91 22.00 -9.00 9.05
N PHE A 92 22.16 -7.98 8.24
CA PHE A 92 22.20 -8.10 6.79
C PHE A 92 23.62 -7.74 6.30
N ASP A 93 24.19 -8.58 5.48
CA ASP A 93 25.52 -8.35 4.88
C ASP A 93 25.42 -7.50 3.60
N SER A 94 24.22 -7.40 3.03
CA SER A 94 24.00 -6.62 1.80
C SER A 94 22.57 -6.08 1.71
N ALA A 95 22.38 -5.02 0.91
CA ALA A 95 21.06 -4.51 0.57
C ALA A 95 20.19 -5.54 -0.18
N ALA A 96 20.83 -6.41 -0.97
CA ALA A 96 20.14 -7.47 -1.70
C ALA A 96 19.56 -8.54 -0.76
N GLU A 97 20.28 -8.88 0.30
CA GLU A 97 19.80 -9.80 1.33
C GLU A 97 18.62 -9.23 2.11
N LEU A 98 18.70 -7.95 2.49
CA LEU A 98 17.58 -7.23 3.09
C LEU A 98 16.34 -7.25 2.17
N GLU A 99 16.52 -6.94 0.88
CA GLU A 99 15.42 -6.94 -0.10
C GLU A 99 14.80 -8.34 -0.22
N ALA A 100 15.61 -9.39 -0.34
CA ALA A 100 15.11 -10.76 -0.42
C ALA A 100 14.36 -11.20 0.85
N THR A 101 14.85 -10.83 2.02
CA THR A 101 14.21 -11.12 3.30
C THR A 101 12.86 -10.41 3.43
N LEU A 102 12.80 -9.14 3.05
CA LEU A 102 11.55 -8.37 3.05
C LEU A 102 10.52 -8.94 2.04
N GLU A 103 10.97 -9.33 0.85
CA GLU A 103 10.10 -9.99 -0.13
C GLU A 103 9.56 -11.33 0.40
N HIS A 104 10.43 -12.13 1.02
CA HIS A 104 10.00 -13.39 1.64
C HIS A 104 8.97 -13.14 2.75
N TYR A 105 9.26 -12.21 3.65
CA TYR A 105 8.32 -11.84 4.71
C TYR A 105 6.96 -11.39 4.17
N LEU A 106 6.94 -10.57 3.12
CA LEU A 106 5.69 -10.14 2.47
C LEU A 106 4.88 -11.31 1.91
N LYS A 107 5.55 -12.31 1.31
CA LYS A 107 4.87 -13.52 0.85
C LYS A 107 4.24 -14.27 2.02
N VAL A 108 5.00 -14.47 3.10
CA VAL A 108 4.49 -15.11 4.32
C VAL A 108 3.32 -14.30 4.91
N TYR A 109 3.47 -12.98 5.02
CA TYR A 109 2.42 -12.10 5.53
C TYR A 109 1.13 -12.18 4.74
N ASN A 110 1.22 -12.11 3.43
CA ASN A 110 0.04 -12.10 2.56
C ASN A 110 -0.65 -13.46 2.46
N HIS A 111 0.10 -14.56 2.53
CA HIS A 111 -0.42 -15.89 2.27
C HIS A 111 -0.72 -16.72 3.52
N HIS A 112 -0.02 -16.45 4.63
CA HIS A 112 -0.05 -17.33 5.79
C HIS A 112 -0.42 -16.63 7.11
N ILE A 113 -0.17 -15.32 7.25
CA ILE A 113 -0.44 -14.64 8.53
C ILE A 113 -1.90 -14.15 8.59
N PRO A 114 -2.72 -14.74 9.49
CA PRO A 114 -4.11 -14.33 9.67
C PRO A 114 -4.19 -12.90 10.20
N GLN A 115 -5.12 -12.10 9.67
CA GLN A 115 -5.37 -10.73 10.12
C GLN A 115 -6.72 -10.64 10.83
N ARG A 116 -6.74 -10.12 12.04
CA ARG A 116 -7.99 -9.97 12.82
C ARG A 116 -9.04 -9.15 12.06
N ALA A 117 -8.61 -8.09 11.38
CA ALA A 117 -9.48 -7.23 10.56
C ALA A 117 -10.07 -7.95 9.32
N LEU A 118 -9.54 -9.11 8.96
CA LEU A 118 -10.00 -9.94 7.84
C LEU A 118 -10.64 -11.25 8.34
N ASN A 119 -11.29 -11.22 9.50
CA ASN A 119 -11.90 -12.39 10.13
C ASN A 119 -10.92 -13.55 10.29
N HIS A 120 -9.70 -13.25 10.75
CA HIS A 120 -8.62 -14.22 10.94
C HIS A 120 -8.20 -14.96 9.66
N GLN A 121 -8.42 -14.37 8.50
CA GLN A 121 -7.94 -14.90 7.22
C GLN A 121 -6.66 -14.17 6.78
N PRO A 122 -5.75 -14.87 6.06
CA PRO A 122 -4.66 -14.20 5.37
C PRO A 122 -5.18 -13.25 4.29
N PRO A 123 -4.46 -12.12 4.02
CA PRO A 123 -4.87 -11.12 3.04
C PRO A 123 -5.26 -11.69 1.67
N ILE A 124 -4.51 -12.68 1.17
CA ILE A 124 -4.78 -13.26 -0.15
C ILE A 124 -6.09 -14.04 -0.19
N GLN A 125 -6.49 -14.67 0.92
CA GLN A 125 -7.76 -15.41 0.97
C GLN A 125 -8.94 -14.44 0.99
N ALA A 126 -8.86 -13.37 1.78
CA ALA A 126 -9.86 -12.30 1.79
C ALA A 126 -10.00 -11.67 0.40
N LEU A 127 -8.88 -11.42 -0.28
CA LEU A 127 -8.86 -10.85 -1.62
C LEU A 127 -9.52 -11.77 -2.66
N LYS A 128 -9.27 -13.08 -2.58
CA LYS A 128 -9.91 -14.07 -3.47
C LYS A 128 -11.42 -14.18 -3.24
N LYS A 129 -11.84 -14.14 -1.97
CA LYS A 129 -13.25 -14.12 -1.62
C LYS A 129 -13.92 -12.89 -2.23
N TRP A 130 -13.31 -11.72 -2.10
CA TRP A 130 -13.84 -10.50 -2.71
C TRP A 130 -13.88 -10.55 -4.23
N GLN A 131 -12.89 -11.15 -4.88
CA GLN A 131 -12.92 -11.32 -6.33
C GLN A 131 -14.10 -12.18 -6.79
N MET A 132 -14.52 -13.15 -6.01
CA MET A 132 -15.70 -13.97 -6.29
C MET A 132 -17.01 -13.19 -6.05
N GLU A 133 -17.04 -12.39 -4.97
CA GLU A 133 -18.24 -11.62 -4.58
C GLU A 133 -18.45 -10.35 -5.41
N LYS A 134 -17.36 -9.70 -5.83
CA LYS A 134 -17.36 -8.39 -6.52
C LYS A 134 -16.34 -8.36 -7.65
N PRO A 135 -16.49 -9.20 -8.68
CA PRO A 135 -15.51 -9.31 -9.77
C PRO A 135 -15.31 -8.01 -10.54
N GLU A 136 -16.31 -7.14 -10.57
CA GLU A 136 -16.28 -5.84 -11.28
C GLU A 136 -15.25 -4.86 -10.69
N LEU A 137 -14.83 -5.06 -9.45
CA LEU A 137 -13.79 -4.25 -8.82
C LEU A 137 -12.38 -4.66 -9.23
N PHE A 138 -12.23 -5.82 -9.86
CA PHE A 138 -10.92 -6.39 -10.20
C PHE A 138 -10.58 -6.17 -11.68
N VAL A 139 -9.33 -5.81 -11.91
CA VAL A 139 -8.74 -5.67 -13.25
C VAL A 139 -7.83 -6.83 -13.61
N LYS A 140 -7.44 -7.63 -12.60
CA LYS A 140 -6.57 -8.81 -12.75
C LYS A 140 -7.08 -9.93 -11.85
N ARG A 141 -6.77 -11.17 -12.23
CA ARG A 141 -7.02 -12.33 -11.37
C ARG A 141 -6.09 -12.34 -10.16
N VAL A 142 -6.64 -12.74 -9.01
CA VAL A 142 -5.86 -13.04 -7.80
C VAL A 142 -5.41 -14.49 -7.88
N TYR A 143 -4.13 -14.72 -8.13
CA TYR A 143 -3.58 -16.06 -8.35
C TYR A 143 -3.38 -16.85 -7.05
N LYS A 144 -3.48 -18.19 -7.14
CA LYS A 144 -2.94 -19.08 -6.10
C LYS A 144 -1.41 -19.13 -6.22
N GLN A 145 -0.73 -19.20 -5.10
CA GLN A 145 0.73 -19.21 -5.01
C GLN A 145 1.36 -20.55 -5.45
N ALA A 146 0.81 -21.28 -6.38
CA ALA A 146 1.38 -22.55 -6.80
C ALA A 146 2.32 -22.41 -8.02
N GLY A 147 3.12 -21.35 -8.07
CA GLY A 147 4.08 -21.17 -9.15
C GLY A 147 4.81 -19.84 -9.05
N LEU A 148 6.03 -19.80 -9.48
CA LEU A 148 6.78 -18.56 -9.71
C LEU A 148 5.91 -17.64 -10.56
N ASP A 149 5.64 -16.46 -10.04
CA ASP A 149 4.87 -15.42 -10.72
C ASP A 149 5.61 -15.03 -12.00
N SER A 150 5.27 -15.70 -13.11
CA SER A 150 5.91 -15.51 -14.40
C SER A 150 5.76 -14.10 -14.96
N TYR A 151 4.90 -13.29 -14.33
CA TYR A 151 4.69 -11.89 -14.68
C TYR A 151 5.80 -10.96 -14.20
N LEU A 152 6.62 -11.36 -13.23
CA LEU A 152 7.80 -10.60 -12.82
C LEU A 152 8.97 -10.73 -13.82
N ARG A 153 8.86 -11.59 -14.84
CA ARG A 153 9.95 -11.85 -15.80
C ARG A 153 10.01 -10.94 -17.03
N LYS A 154 9.01 -10.12 -17.31
CA LYS A 154 8.94 -9.33 -18.59
C LYS A 154 8.75 -7.82 -18.42
N GLY A 155 8.95 -7.25 -17.24
CA GLY A 155 8.97 -5.80 -17.05
C GLY A 155 10.21 -5.38 -16.27
N PRO A 156 10.59 -4.09 -16.33
CA PRO A 156 11.62 -3.58 -15.44
C PRO A 156 11.21 -3.96 -14.02
N ARG A 157 12.11 -4.57 -13.28
CA ARG A 157 11.90 -5.04 -11.90
C ARG A 157 11.18 -3.95 -11.13
N ALA A 158 9.89 -4.13 -10.91
CA ALA A 158 9.11 -3.29 -10.00
C ALA A 158 9.66 -3.57 -8.59
N ARG A 159 10.79 -2.96 -8.27
CA ARG A 159 11.34 -2.89 -6.92
C ARG A 159 10.40 -2.02 -6.10
N GLY A 160 9.37 -2.61 -5.57
CA GLY A 160 8.37 -1.89 -4.78
C GLY A 160 7.62 -2.85 -3.89
N LEU A 161 7.89 -2.72 -2.61
CA LEU A 161 7.13 -3.32 -1.56
C LEU A 161 5.67 -2.83 -1.68
N ILE A 162 4.77 -3.66 -2.18
CA ILE A 162 3.37 -3.29 -2.30
C ILE A 162 2.66 -3.80 -1.07
N LEU A 163 2.52 -2.93 -0.10
CA LEU A 163 1.59 -3.12 0.99
C LEU A 163 0.20 -2.75 0.46
N VAL A 164 -0.61 -3.75 0.11
CA VAL A 164 -2.04 -3.52 -0.13
C VAL A 164 -2.71 -3.41 1.23
N THR A 165 -2.68 -2.22 1.81
CA THR A 165 -3.54 -1.90 2.94
C THR A 165 -4.93 -1.68 2.37
N MET A 166 -5.71 -2.77 2.28
CA MET A 166 -7.08 -2.68 1.81
C MET A 166 -7.94 -2.06 2.90
N ILE A 167 -8.37 -0.84 2.69
CA ILE A 167 -9.49 -0.28 3.42
C ILE A 167 -10.74 -0.89 2.79
N CYS A 168 -11.37 -1.83 3.48
CA CYS A 168 -12.65 -2.39 3.07
C CYS A 168 -13.70 -1.28 2.94
N PRO A 169 -14.45 -1.19 1.82
CA PRO A 169 -15.67 -0.43 1.81
C PRO A 169 -16.70 -1.20 2.65
N GLY A 170 -16.95 -0.73 3.88
CA GLY A 170 -17.92 -1.38 4.77
C GLY A 170 -17.72 -1.14 6.26
N PHE A 171 -16.74 -0.34 6.67
CA PHE A 171 -16.68 0.21 8.02
C PHE A 171 -16.97 1.71 7.93
N ALA A 172 -18.25 2.02 7.95
CA ALA A 172 -18.77 3.30 8.40
C ALA A 172 -18.91 3.24 9.91
#